data_10e74213458da1a453c7c96f3b35d8ea
#
_entry.id   10e74213458da1a453c7c96f3b35d8ea
#
_cell.length_a   1.000
_cell.length_b   1.000
_cell.length_c   1.000
_cell.angle_alpha   90.00
_cell.angle_beta   90.00
_cell.angle_gamma   90.00
#
_symmetry.space_group_name_H-M   'P 1'
#
loop_
_entity.id
_entity.type
_entity.pdbx_description
1 polymer ?
#
loop_
_entity_poly.entity_id
_entity_poly.type
_entity_poly.pdbx_seq_one_letter_code
_entity_poly.pdbx_strand_id
1 'polypeptide(L)'
;EGGPTGNDLINIFDPHQGDLKNRIITAEKYSGINEVDIYLYYRGYGEWLNGKPFLIPKDASLNRNVSKYSLEELIKNISILSVLKNIKSITFFLDVTYVNPGVSEGLIWDFPTLSEKICILRASSNGENSQIFPEKKHSVFTYSLLKGLAGNADDGDNIIELGELAEYLYKKIPEYSSLITGASDQNPSFNGS
;
A
#
# COMPACT_ATOMS: atom_id res chain seq x y z
N GLU A 1 -13.15 15.25 3.92
CA GLU A 1 -12.98 14.29 5.04
C GLU A 1 -11.51 13.93 5.13
N GLY A 2 -10.93 14.05 6.32
CA GLY A 2 -9.50 13.81 6.53
C GLY A 2 -9.19 12.32 6.62
N GLY A 3 -7.95 11.92 6.30
CA GLY A 3 -7.44 10.55 6.45
C GLY A 3 -7.47 10.04 7.91
N PRO A 4 -6.97 8.83 8.16
CA PRO A 4 -6.93 8.24 9.49
C PRO A 4 -5.98 8.99 10.43
N THR A 5 -6.28 8.97 11.74
CA THR A 5 -5.34 9.37 12.79
C THR A 5 -4.33 8.26 13.05
N GLY A 6 -3.24 8.57 13.78
CA GLY A 6 -2.30 7.56 14.24
C GLY A 6 -2.96 6.48 15.08
N ASN A 7 -3.88 6.87 15.96
CA ASN A 7 -4.65 5.92 16.76
C ASN A 7 -5.60 5.05 15.92
N ASP A 8 -6.19 5.59 14.85
CA ASP A 8 -7.00 4.80 13.93
C ASP A 8 -6.16 3.70 13.27
N LEU A 9 -4.93 4.02 12.83
CA LEU A 9 -4.03 3.03 12.23
C LEU A 9 -3.63 1.95 13.24
N ILE A 10 -3.29 2.34 14.48
CA ILE A 10 -2.99 1.38 15.56
C ILE A 10 -4.20 0.47 15.80
N ASN A 11 -5.38 1.04 15.98
CA ASN A 11 -6.59 0.29 16.29
C ASN A 11 -7.01 -0.64 15.14
N ILE A 12 -6.83 -0.25 13.88
CA ILE A 12 -7.15 -1.10 12.73
C ILE A 12 -6.20 -2.29 12.64
N PHE A 13 -4.90 -2.04 12.78
CA PHE A 13 -3.86 -3.03 12.47
C PHE A 13 -3.27 -3.75 13.69
N ASP A 14 -3.78 -3.52 14.91
CA ASP A 14 -3.37 -4.31 16.07
C ASP A 14 -3.70 -5.81 15.84
N PRO A 15 -2.69 -6.70 15.81
CA PRO A 15 -2.92 -8.10 15.47
C PRO A 15 -3.59 -8.89 16.60
N HIS A 16 -3.73 -8.32 17.79
CA HIS A 16 -4.32 -9.00 18.95
C HIS A 16 -5.76 -8.61 19.21
N GLN A 17 -6.12 -7.34 19.06
CA GLN A 17 -7.45 -6.81 19.37
C GLN A 17 -7.98 -5.80 18.35
N GLY A 18 -7.26 -5.60 17.24
CA GLY A 18 -7.62 -4.59 16.24
C GLY A 18 -8.88 -4.92 15.44
N ASP A 19 -9.40 -3.88 14.81
CA ASP A 19 -10.66 -3.97 14.04
C ASP A 19 -10.55 -4.96 12.88
N LEU A 20 -9.40 -4.98 12.17
CA LEU A 20 -9.20 -5.90 11.06
C LEU A 20 -9.29 -7.36 11.51
N LYS A 21 -8.59 -7.72 12.59
CA LYS A 21 -8.67 -9.06 13.18
C LYS A 21 -10.11 -9.44 13.57
N ASN A 22 -10.81 -8.51 14.25
CA ASN A 22 -12.18 -8.75 14.70
C ASN A 22 -13.12 -8.97 13.53
N ARG A 23 -12.96 -8.24 12.43
CA ARG A 23 -13.73 -8.44 11.19
C ARG A 23 -13.47 -9.80 10.55
N ILE A 24 -12.21 -10.23 10.50
CA ILE A 24 -11.81 -11.55 9.96
C ILE A 24 -12.47 -12.68 10.77
N ILE A 25 -12.36 -12.64 12.11
CA ILE A 25 -12.96 -13.65 13.00
C ILE A 25 -14.49 -13.64 12.90
N THR A 26 -15.08 -12.45 12.77
CA THR A 26 -16.53 -12.31 12.64
C THR A 26 -17.04 -12.90 11.33
N ALA A 27 -16.33 -12.67 10.23
CA ALA A 27 -16.67 -13.24 8.93
C ALA A 27 -16.66 -14.78 8.96
N GLU A 28 -15.64 -15.38 9.58
CA GLU A 28 -15.57 -16.82 9.77
C GLU A 28 -16.76 -17.34 10.59
N LYS A 29 -16.99 -16.74 11.76
CA LYS A 29 -17.99 -17.21 12.73
C LYS A 29 -19.44 -17.11 12.25
N TYR A 30 -19.79 -16.01 11.58
CA TYR A 30 -21.19 -15.70 11.27
C TYR A 30 -21.59 -15.91 9.81
N SER A 31 -20.61 -15.96 8.90
CA SER A 31 -20.87 -16.11 7.47
C SER A 31 -20.42 -17.48 6.92
N GLY A 32 -19.77 -18.30 7.75
CA GLY A 32 -19.23 -19.60 7.32
C GLY A 32 -18.13 -19.45 6.24
N ILE A 33 -17.53 -18.27 6.12
CA ILE A 33 -16.50 -17.98 5.14
C ILE A 33 -15.22 -18.62 5.62
N ASN A 34 -14.73 -19.60 4.86
CA ASN A 34 -13.52 -20.34 5.20
C ASN A 34 -12.25 -19.75 4.58
N GLU A 35 -12.39 -18.90 3.57
CA GLU A 35 -11.29 -18.23 2.89
C GLU A 35 -11.61 -16.76 2.67
N VAL A 36 -10.66 -15.89 3.05
CA VAL A 36 -10.79 -14.43 2.96
C VAL A 36 -9.61 -13.87 2.20
N ASP A 37 -9.88 -13.14 1.13
CA ASP A 37 -8.91 -12.25 0.48
C ASP A 37 -9.08 -10.84 1.03
N ILE A 38 -7.97 -10.23 1.47
CA ILE A 38 -7.97 -8.90 2.07
C ILE A 38 -7.25 -7.94 1.12
N TYR A 39 -7.95 -6.88 0.74
CA TYR A 39 -7.37 -5.79 -0.03
C TYR A 39 -7.27 -4.56 0.85
N LEU A 40 -6.05 -4.10 1.08
CA LEU A 40 -5.74 -2.88 1.81
C LEU A 40 -5.29 -1.82 0.83
N TYR A 41 -5.82 -0.64 0.94
CA TYR A 41 -5.38 0.51 0.17
C TYR A 41 -5.10 1.68 1.11
N TYR A 42 -3.90 2.22 1.00
CA TYR A 42 -3.51 3.44 1.71
C TYR A 42 -3.01 4.47 0.71
N ARG A 43 -3.53 5.68 0.80
CA ARG A 43 -3.00 6.86 0.13
C ARG A 43 -2.77 7.97 1.12
N GLY A 44 -1.56 8.53 1.12
CA GLY A 44 -1.22 9.59 2.05
C GLY A 44 0.22 10.05 1.92
N TYR A 45 0.66 10.74 2.94
CA TYR A 45 2.04 11.18 3.06
C TYR A 45 2.86 10.20 3.88
N GLY A 46 4.16 10.18 3.60
CA GLY A 46 5.17 9.45 4.34
C GLY A 46 6.41 10.30 4.60
N GLU A 47 7.26 9.82 5.46
CA GLU A 47 8.55 10.43 5.76
C GLU A 47 9.59 9.35 6.05
N TRP A 48 10.81 9.61 5.64
CA TRP A 48 11.95 8.79 6.01
C TRP A 48 12.60 9.33 7.28
N LEU A 49 12.68 8.51 8.32
CA LEU A 49 13.35 8.84 9.59
C LEU A 49 14.38 7.76 9.92
N ASN A 50 15.64 8.16 10.02
CA ASN A 50 16.76 7.25 10.33
C ASN A 50 16.77 6.00 9.42
N GLY A 51 16.53 6.19 8.13
CA GLY A 51 16.54 5.11 7.13
C GLY A 51 15.30 4.21 7.15
N LYS A 52 14.27 4.55 7.92
CA LYS A 52 13.01 3.80 8.00
C LYS A 52 11.83 4.63 7.51
N PRO A 53 10.88 4.03 6.77
CA PRO A 53 9.71 4.73 6.29
C PRO A 53 8.60 4.76 7.37
N PHE A 54 7.96 5.92 7.46
CA PHE A 54 6.80 6.16 8.32
C PHE A 54 5.65 6.74 7.50
N LEU A 55 4.44 6.35 7.83
CA LEU A 55 3.22 7.00 7.37
C LEU A 55 2.93 8.21 8.24
N ILE A 56 2.40 9.28 7.63
CA ILE A 56 2.02 10.52 8.31
C ILE A 56 0.49 10.57 8.40
N PRO A 57 -0.13 10.17 9.52
CA PRO A 57 -1.57 10.31 9.73
C PRO A 57 -1.98 11.77 9.78
N LYS A 58 -3.29 12.06 9.68
CA LYS A 58 -3.82 13.44 9.66
C LYS A 58 -3.53 14.26 10.92
N ASP A 59 -3.34 13.59 12.06
CA ASP A 59 -3.03 14.20 13.36
C ASP A 59 -1.52 14.27 13.67
N ALA A 60 -0.68 13.78 12.75
CA ALA A 60 0.75 13.84 12.94
C ALA A 60 1.29 15.27 12.83
N SER A 61 2.15 15.64 13.77
CA SER A 61 2.93 16.87 13.65
C SER A 61 4.21 16.61 12.89
N LEU A 62 4.48 17.41 11.84
CA LEU A 62 5.74 17.33 11.09
C LEU A 62 6.97 17.60 11.98
N ASN A 63 6.79 18.33 13.07
CA ASN A 63 7.85 18.73 13.99
C ASN A 63 8.06 17.79 15.18
N ARG A 64 7.26 16.74 15.32
CA ARG A 64 7.35 15.77 16.43
C ARG A 64 7.23 14.36 15.89
N ASN A 65 8.08 13.44 16.40
CA ASN A 65 7.97 12.01 16.08
C ASN A 65 6.74 11.33 16.71
N VAL A 66 5.87 12.13 17.32
CA VAL A 66 4.63 11.66 17.94
C VAL A 66 3.58 11.50 16.85
N SER A 67 2.93 10.36 16.81
CA SER A 67 1.83 10.00 15.92
C SER A 67 2.19 9.60 14.48
N LYS A 68 3.46 9.43 14.13
CA LYS A 68 3.84 8.80 12.86
C LYS A 68 3.77 7.29 13.02
N TYR A 69 3.23 6.59 12.01
CA TYR A 69 3.06 5.14 12.07
C TYR A 69 4.15 4.44 11.27
N SER A 70 4.93 3.59 11.92
CA SER A 70 6.01 2.85 11.27
C SER A 70 5.47 1.90 10.21
N LEU A 71 5.96 1.99 8.97
CA LEU A 71 5.58 1.06 7.91
C LEU A 71 6.11 -0.36 8.19
N GLU A 72 7.25 -0.48 8.87
CA GLU A 72 7.79 -1.75 9.32
C GLU A 72 6.86 -2.43 10.35
N GLU A 73 6.34 -1.66 11.31
CA GLU A 73 5.37 -2.16 12.29
C GLU A 73 4.05 -2.57 11.64
N LEU A 74 3.54 -1.76 10.70
CA LEU A 74 2.37 -2.10 9.92
C LEU A 74 2.52 -3.45 9.22
N ILE A 75 3.62 -3.65 8.52
CA ILE A 75 3.89 -4.89 7.78
C ILE A 75 4.05 -6.07 8.74
N LYS A 76 4.71 -5.88 9.87
CA LYS A 76 4.80 -6.91 10.92
C LYS A 76 3.42 -7.31 11.44
N ASN A 77 2.55 -6.35 11.70
CA ASN A 77 1.19 -6.61 12.18
C ASN A 77 0.35 -7.34 11.13
N ILE A 78 0.44 -6.95 9.85
CA ILE A 78 -0.20 -7.66 8.74
C ILE A 78 0.35 -9.09 8.63
N SER A 79 1.66 -9.29 8.82
CA SER A 79 2.28 -10.63 8.78
C SER A 79 1.76 -11.52 9.91
N ILE A 80 1.56 -10.98 11.11
CA ILE A 80 0.92 -11.73 12.21
C ILE A 80 -0.54 -12.09 11.86
N LEU A 81 -1.28 -11.19 11.24
CA LEU A 81 -2.65 -11.46 10.81
C LEU A 81 -2.73 -12.53 9.72
N SER A 82 -1.74 -12.58 8.82
CA SER A 82 -1.73 -13.54 7.70
C SER A 82 -1.67 -15.00 8.11
N VAL A 83 -1.24 -15.31 9.36
CA VAL A 83 -1.22 -16.69 9.87
C VAL A 83 -2.59 -17.20 10.32
N LEU A 84 -3.61 -16.35 10.37
CA LEU A 84 -4.97 -16.79 10.66
C LEU A 84 -5.43 -17.79 9.59
N LYS A 85 -6.08 -18.86 10.03
CA LYS A 85 -6.39 -20.02 9.19
C LYS A 85 -7.24 -19.67 7.96
N ASN A 86 -8.16 -18.75 8.14
CA ASN A 86 -9.12 -18.33 7.12
C ASN A 86 -8.58 -17.24 6.17
N ILE A 87 -7.36 -16.76 6.35
CA ILE A 87 -6.74 -15.83 5.40
C ILE A 87 -6.16 -16.61 4.23
N LYS A 88 -6.66 -16.31 3.04
CA LYS A 88 -6.11 -16.80 1.78
C LYS A 88 -5.01 -15.87 1.29
N SER A 89 -5.30 -14.58 1.13
CA SER A 89 -4.32 -13.58 0.70
C SER A 89 -4.54 -12.22 1.35
N ILE A 90 -3.47 -11.42 1.40
CA ILE A 90 -3.50 -10.00 1.77
C ILE A 90 -2.75 -9.21 0.71
N THR A 91 -3.44 -8.37 -0.03
CA THR A 91 -2.84 -7.47 -1.01
C THR A 91 -2.88 -6.04 -0.49
N PHE A 92 -1.73 -5.41 -0.37
CA PHE A 92 -1.62 -4.03 0.10
C PHE A 92 -1.16 -3.09 -1.01
N PHE A 93 -2.03 -2.18 -1.42
CA PHE A 93 -1.74 -1.10 -2.36
C PHE A 93 -1.30 0.13 -1.57
N LEU A 94 -0.04 0.54 -1.73
CA LEU A 94 0.61 1.59 -0.95
C LEU A 94 0.96 2.78 -1.84
N ASP A 95 0.11 3.80 -1.82
CA ASP A 95 0.23 5.04 -2.59
C ASP A 95 0.72 6.18 -1.69
N VAL A 96 2.04 6.24 -1.46
CA VAL A 96 2.65 7.20 -0.54
C VAL A 96 3.46 8.25 -1.28
N THR A 97 3.25 9.54 -0.92
CA THR A 97 4.10 10.65 -1.29
C THR A 97 5.00 11.00 -0.10
N TYR A 98 6.30 10.79 -0.23
CA TYR A 98 7.26 11.10 0.83
C TYR A 98 7.60 12.59 0.82
N VAL A 99 7.55 13.24 2.00
CA VAL A 99 7.87 14.67 2.15
C VAL A 99 9.36 14.96 2.03
N ASN A 100 10.22 13.94 2.17
CA ASN A 100 11.68 14.02 2.07
C ASN A 100 12.24 12.85 1.24
N PRO A 101 11.84 12.68 -0.03
CA PRO A 101 12.21 11.52 -0.84
C PRO A 101 13.74 11.37 -1.02
N GLY A 102 14.47 12.47 -1.14
CA GLY A 102 15.93 12.44 -1.32
C GLY A 102 16.72 11.84 -0.15
N VAL A 103 16.12 11.73 1.03
CA VAL A 103 16.74 11.03 2.18
C VAL A 103 16.78 9.52 1.96
N SER A 104 15.97 8.99 1.07
CA SER A 104 15.96 7.57 0.71
C SER A 104 16.91 7.21 -0.44
N GLU A 105 17.58 8.17 -1.07
CA GLU A 105 18.57 7.91 -2.10
C GLU A 105 19.70 7.04 -1.53
N GLY A 106 19.90 5.87 -2.12
CA GLY A 106 20.91 4.90 -1.67
C GLY A 106 20.50 4.08 -0.44
N LEU A 107 19.34 4.33 0.18
CA LEU A 107 18.80 3.49 1.23
C LEU A 107 17.95 2.38 0.59
N ILE A 108 18.46 1.17 0.60
CA ILE A 108 17.67 -0.02 0.30
C ILE A 108 16.90 -0.34 1.59
N TRP A 109 15.63 0.03 1.63
CA TRP A 109 14.75 -0.52 2.64
C TRP A 109 14.19 -1.83 2.09
N ASP A 110 14.80 -2.92 2.52
CA ASP A 110 14.29 -4.24 2.23
C ASP A 110 13.09 -4.49 3.15
N PHE A 111 12.00 -4.87 2.53
CA PHE A 111 10.85 -5.36 3.30
C PHE A 111 11.29 -6.55 4.14
N PRO A 112 10.79 -6.65 5.40
CA PRO A 112 10.93 -7.90 6.13
C PRO A 112 10.37 -9.04 5.27
N THR A 113 10.93 -10.24 5.42
CA THR A 113 10.44 -11.42 4.70
C THR A 113 8.93 -11.53 4.86
N LEU A 114 8.21 -11.43 3.75
CA LEU A 114 6.76 -11.53 3.74
C LEU A 114 6.34 -13.00 3.73
N SER A 115 5.19 -13.28 4.35
CA SER A 115 4.50 -14.55 4.16
C SER A 115 4.08 -14.69 2.70
N GLU A 116 4.05 -15.90 2.17
CA GLU A 116 3.54 -16.23 0.83
C GLU A 116 2.12 -15.71 0.57
N LYS A 117 1.38 -15.39 1.62
CA LYS A 117 0.03 -14.83 1.53
C LYS A 117 -0.01 -13.31 1.37
N ILE A 118 1.15 -12.62 1.45
CA ILE A 118 1.20 -11.17 1.46
C ILE A 118 1.85 -10.65 0.20
N CYS A 119 1.16 -9.74 -0.44
CA CYS A 119 1.66 -8.96 -1.55
C CYS A 119 1.54 -7.46 -1.27
N ILE A 120 2.58 -6.70 -1.57
CA ILE A 120 2.60 -5.24 -1.44
C ILE A 120 2.97 -4.61 -2.77
N LEU A 121 2.05 -3.82 -3.33
CA LEU A 121 2.30 -2.99 -4.49
C LEU A 121 2.46 -1.54 -4.03
N ARG A 122 3.65 -0.98 -4.27
CA ARG A 122 3.95 0.42 -3.97
C ARG A 122 3.85 1.28 -5.22
N ALA A 123 3.37 2.50 -5.03
CA ALA A 123 3.23 3.48 -6.10
C ALA A 123 4.57 3.91 -6.71
N SER A 124 5.65 3.85 -5.93
CA SER A 124 6.98 4.29 -6.34
C SER A 124 8.08 3.45 -5.69
N SER A 125 9.23 3.40 -6.34
CA SER A 125 10.46 2.82 -5.82
C SER A 125 11.12 3.72 -4.78
N ASN A 126 12.19 3.24 -4.13
CA ASN A 126 12.93 4.04 -3.16
C ASN A 126 13.55 5.27 -3.84
N GLY A 127 13.45 6.43 -3.18
CA GLY A 127 13.93 7.71 -3.72
C GLY A 127 12.93 8.42 -4.64
N GLU A 128 11.87 7.76 -5.05
CA GLU A 128 10.84 8.31 -5.91
C GLU A 128 9.58 8.67 -5.13
N ASN A 129 8.74 9.51 -5.73
CA ASN A 129 7.45 9.90 -5.17
C ASN A 129 6.29 9.48 -6.05
N SER A 130 5.16 9.18 -5.40
CA SER A 130 3.87 9.08 -6.09
C SER A 130 3.47 10.45 -6.63
N GLN A 131 3.30 10.55 -7.96
CA GLN A 131 2.94 11.78 -8.65
C GLN A 131 1.42 11.98 -8.64
N ILE A 132 0.99 13.25 -8.57
CA ILE A 132 -0.41 13.62 -8.75
C ILE A 132 -0.68 13.76 -10.25
N PHE A 133 -1.80 13.23 -10.72
CA PHE A 133 -2.30 13.40 -12.07
C PHE A 133 -3.49 14.39 -12.03
N PRO A 134 -3.24 15.71 -12.15
CA PRO A 134 -4.23 16.74 -11.82
C PRO A 134 -5.51 16.60 -12.65
N GLU A 135 -5.38 16.34 -13.95
CA GLU A 135 -6.50 16.20 -14.88
C GLU A 135 -7.42 15.02 -14.52
N LYS A 136 -6.88 14.00 -13.88
CA LYS A 136 -7.62 12.79 -13.47
C LYS A 136 -8.09 12.83 -12.03
N LYS A 137 -7.68 13.86 -11.26
CA LYS A 137 -7.99 14.04 -9.82
C LYS A 137 -7.57 12.85 -8.93
N HIS A 138 -6.55 12.11 -9.35
CA HIS A 138 -5.97 10.97 -8.66
C HIS A 138 -4.43 11.08 -8.70
N SER A 139 -3.74 10.25 -7.93
CA SER A 139 -2.33 9.96 -8.21
C SER A 139 -2.23 9.12 -9.49
N VAL A 140 -1.05 9.10 -10.10
CA VAL A 140 -0.77 8.23 -11.26
C VAL A 140 -1.01 6.77 -10.89
N PHE A 141 -0.55 6.36 -9.69
CA PHE A 141 -0.77 4.99 -9.19
C PHE A 141 -2.25 4.66 -9.07
N THR A 142 -3.01 5.48 -8.34
CA THR A 142 -4.45 5.24 -8.15
C THR A 142 -5.20 5.22 -9.47
N TYR A 143 -4.90 6.15 -10.38
CA TYR A 143 -5.53 6.16 -11.70
C TYR A 143 -5.23 4.88 -12.48
N SER A 144 -3.97 4.45 -12.49
CA SER A 144 -3.56 3.21 -13.16
C SER A 144 -4.22 1.98 -12.53
N LEU A 145 -4.24 1.91 -11.19
CA LEU A 145 -4.88 0.82 -10.44
C LEU A 145 -6.37 0.69 -10.81
N LEU A 146 -7.10 1.81 -10.78
CA LEU A 146 -8.53 1.81 -11.15
C LEU A 146 -8.76 1.40 -12.60
N LYS A 147 -7.87 1.81 -13.51
CA LYS A 147 -7.93 1.38 -14.92
C LYS A 147 -7.64 -0.11 -15.08
N GLY A 148 -6.61 -0.62 -14.40
CA GLY A 148 -6.29 -2.04 -14.41
C GLY A 148 -7.47 -2.88 -13.93
N LEU A 149 -8.02 -2.54 -12.77
CA LEU A 149 -9.18 -3.21 -12.16
C LEU A 149 -10.47 -3.07 -12.98
N ALA A 150 -10.57 -2.05 -13.84
CA ALA A 150 -11.70 -1.89 -14.78
C ALA A 150 -11.57 -2.74 -16.05
N GLY A 151 -10.64 -3.70 -16.10
CA GLY A 151 -10.47 -4.63 -17.21
C GLY A 151 -9.26 -4.35 -18.12
N ASN A 152 -8.51 -3.24 -17.90
CA ASN A 152 -7.37 -2.97 -18.80
C ASN A 152 -6.12 -3.81 -18.47
N ALA A 153 -6.13 -4.55 -17.37
CA ALA A 153 -5.08 -5.49 -17.01
C ALA A 153 -5.38 -6.92 -17.43
N ASP A 154 -6.62 -7.23 -17.82
CA ASP A 154 -7.07 -8.55 -18.24
C ASP A 154 -6.39 -8.97 -19.56
N ASP A 155 -5.85 -10.16 -19.61
CA ASP A 155 -5.20 -10.75 -20.79
C ASP A 155 -6.19 -11.38 -21.77
N GLY A 156 -7.48 -11.39 -21.45
CA GLY A 156 -8.58 -11.83 -22.32
C GLY A 156 -9.41 -12.99 -21.78
N ASP A 157 -9.17 -13.43 -20.55
CA ASP A 157 -9.95 -14.50 -19.92
C ASP A 157 -11.09 -13.99 -19.02
N ASN A 158 -11.23 -12.66 -18.88
CA ASN A 158 -12.17 -11.93 -18.02
C ASN A 158 -11.93 -12.12 -16.50
N ILE A 159 -10.74 -12.49 -16.11
CA ILE A 159 -10.29 -12.57 -14.72
C ILE A 159 -9.03 -11.70 -14.61
N ILE A 160 -8.99 -10.79 -13.68
CA ILE A 160 -7.80 -9.99 -13.43
C ILE A 160 -7.00 -10.63 -12.32
N GLU A 161 -5.93 -11.30 -12.70
CA GLU A 161 -4.96 -11.84 -11.75
C GLU A 161 -4.04 -10.75 -11.20
N LEU A 162 -3.49 -10.99 -10.02
CA LEU A 162 -2.56 -10.03 -9.38
C LEU A 162 -1.29 -9.82 -10.21
N GLY A 163 -0.81 -10.86 -10.89
CA GLY A 163 0.32 -10.79 -11.82
C GLY A 163 0.07 -9.84 -12.98
N GLU A 164 -1.06 -10.01 -13.66
CA GLU A 164 -1.48 -9.14 -14.78
C GLU A 164 -1.64 -7.68 -14.33
N LEU A 165 -2.27 -7.48 -13.16
CA LEU A 165 -2.40 -6.15 -12.58
C LEU A 165 -1.04 -5.52 -12.31
N ALA A 166 -0.10 -6.28 -11.75
CA ALA A 166 1.26 -5.81 -11.49
C ALA A 166 1.98 -5.44 -12.81
N GLU A 167 1.94 -6.30 -13.82
CA GLU A 167 2.53 -6.02 -15.14
C GLU A 167 1.92 -4.77 -15.79
N TYR A 168 0.60 -4.64 -15.71
CA TYR A 168 -0.09 -3.44 -16.19
C TYR A 168 0.40 -2.17 -15.47
N LEU A 169 0.52 -2.22 -14.14
CA LEU A 169 1.01 -1.10 -13.34
C LEU A 169 2.47 -0.75 -13.65
N TYR A 170 3.35 -1.75 -13.80
CA TYR A 170 4.75 -1.55 -14.20
C TYR A 170 4.89 -0.82 -15.53
N LYS A 171 4.00 -1.10 -16.47
CA LYS A 171 3.99 -0.46 -17.79
C LYS A 171 3.37 0.93 -17.75
N LYS A 172 2.22 1.08 -17.07
CA LYS A 172 1.39 2.28 -17.17
C LYS A 172 1.77 3.41 -16.24
N ILE A 173 2.34 3.12 -15.09
CA ILE A 173 2.74 4.17 -14.15
C ILE A 173 3.86 5.03 -14.71
N PRO A 174 4.98 4.50 -15.23
CA PRO A 174 6.01 5.31 -15.89
C PRO A 174 5.47 6.06 -17.11
N GLU A 175 4.62 5.40 -17.92
CA GLU A 175 4.00 6.02 -19.10
C GLU A 175 3.18 7.26 -18.72
N TYR A 176 2.29 7.14 -17.75
CA TYR A 176 1.44 8.26 -17.31
C TYR A 176 2.22 9.32 -16.53
N SER A 177 3.20 8.93 -15.74
CA SER A 177 4.07 9.87 -15.03
C SER A 177 4.82 10.78 -16.01
N SER A 178 5.33 10.24 -17.10
CA SER A 178 6.06 10.99 -18.13
C SER A 178 5.20 12.05 -18.86
N LEU A 179 3.87 11.95 -18.78
CA LEU A 179 2.96 12.95 -19.35
C LEU A 179 2.79 14.19 -18.48
N ILE A 180 3.25 14.15 -17.23
CA ILE A 180 3.10 15.25 -16.27
C ILE A 180 4.30 16.17 -16.41
N THR A 181 4.06 17.42 -16.81
CA THR A 181 5.12 18.42 -16.95
C THR A 181 5.84 18.66 -15.62
N GLY A 182 7.16 18.47 -15.60
CA GLY A 182 8.00 18.69 -14.41
C GLY A 182 7.90 17.58 -13.36
N ALA A 183 7.23 16.45 -13.65
CA ALA A 183 7.26 15.30 -12.77
C ALA A 183 8.64 14.62 -12.80
N SER A 184 9.01 14.03 -11.66
CA SER A 184 10.12 13.07 -11.59
C SER A 184 9.67 11.69 -12.06
N ASP A 185 10.62 10.82 -12.32
CA ASP A 185 10.33 9.42 -12.62
C ASP A 185 9.51 8.77 -11.50
N GLN A 186 8.60 7.92 -11.88
CA GLN A 186 7.80 7.11 -10.96
C GLN A 186 7.73 5.68 -11.48
N ASN A 187 8.38 4.78 -10.77
CA ASN A 187 8.40 3.35 -11.06
C ASN A 187 7.76 2.59 -9.90
N PRO A 188 6.70 1.84 -10.12
CA PRO A 188 6.10 1.04 -9.06
C PRO A 188 7.05 -0.05 -8.62
N SER A 189 6.83 -0.58 -7.42
CA SER A 189 7.53 -1.77 -6.96
C SER A 189 6.57 -2.76 -6.34
N PHE A 190 6.92 -4.02 -6.47
CA PHE A 190 6.15 -5.16 -6.02
C PHE A 190 7.00 -6.02 -5.09
N ASN A 191 6.42 -6.40 -3.95
CA ASN A 191 7.04 -7.29 -2.98
C ASN A 191 6.01 -8.35 -2.56
N GLY A 192 6.36 -9.61 -2.69
CA GLY A 192 5.50 -10.76 -2.38
C GLY A 192 5.68 -11.86 -3.42
N SER A 193 5.10 -12.99 -3.19
CA SER A 193 5.07 -14.14 -4.08
C SER A 193 3.80 -14.15 -4.93
#